data_e185d2df55c5250ea2c6d782af2ce9a4
#
_entry.id   e185d2df55c5250ea2c6d782af2ce9a4
#
_cell.length_a   1.000
_cell.length_b   1.000
_cell.length_c   1.000
_cell.angle_alpha   90.00
_cell.angle_beta   90.00
_cell.angle_gamma   90.00
#
_symmetry.space_group_name_H-M   'P 1'
#
loop_
_entity.id
_entity.type
_entity.pdbx_description
1 polymer ?
#
loop_
_entity_poly.entity_id
_entity_poly.type
_entity_poly.pdbx_seq_one_letter_code
_entity_poly.pdbx_strand_id
1 'polypeptide(L)'
;MAVPEFLPVKPGKMIAVHVAFESRAAQRGRWPKAPSYFLKATSTLAESGQVVQRPAGTELLAFEGEIALIIGTPARHVSLEEAWKHVAYVTASNDIGLYDYKVQDKGSNTRSKSRDGYTPIGPELIPAQDIDPKALRLRTWVNGEIVQEGTSSDEDLIFPLAQFVADLSQHMTLEEGDIILTGTPAGSSVIEPGDVVEVEVDIPGSVTSGRLKTTVEEVTADFDAKLGSLPYVDDKQREDAYGDRESAGLEPLDNGGLDPELKAALEKAPTAGLSAQLRNRGINQSVIEGVYPQTKGTKMVGVARTLRFVAGREDLFKSHGGGLNEQKKVFDTVKEGEVIVIEARGESGSGTLGDILALRAKVRGAAGVVTDGGVRDFEAVREIGLPVFTQGAHPCVLGRKHVPWDSDIAVSCGNATVLPGDIIVGDDDGVIVIPRELAKDVAEGALAKEHEDEWVATQVETGASLDGLFPPTGKNKEAYLAFRDGAANGSKEGDQ
;
A
#
# COMPACT_ATOMS: atom_id res chain seq x y z
N MET A 1 15.25 -19.56 28.78
CA MET A 1 15.74 -20.75 28.05
C MET A 1 17.24 -20.82 28.15
N ALA A 2 17.83 -22.01 28.02
CA ALA A 2 19.27 -22.17 27.96
C ALA A 2 19.79 -21.62 26.63
N VAL A 3 21.01 -21.10 26.63
CA VAL A 3 21.70 -20.73 25.37
C VAL A 3 21.98 -22.05 24.61
N PRO A 4 21.77 -22.08 23.28
CA PRO A 4 22.11 -23.24 22.48
C PRO A 4 23.52 -23.77 22.77
N GLU A 5 23.66 -25.07 23.04
CA GLU A 5 24.94 -25.66 23.44
C GLU A 5 26.02 -25.56 22.34
N PHE A 6 25.63 -25.48 21.08
CA PHE A 6 26.55 -25.35 19.95
C PHE A 6 27.11 -23.92 19.77
N LEU A 7 26.53 -22.91 20.43
CA LEU A 7 27.08 -21.54 20.39
C LEU A 7 28.30 -21.43 21.30
N PRO A 8 29.45 -20.99 20.79
CA PRO A 8 30.68 -20.93 21.59
C PRO A 8 30.64 -19.89 22.72
N VAL A 9 29.83 -18.83 22.52
CA VAL A 9 29.68 -17.73 23.48
C VAL A 9 28.21 -17.29 23.53
N LYS A 10 27.74 -16.94 24.72
CA LYS A 10 26.42 -16.37 24.91
C LYS A 10 26.35 -14.98 24.26
N PRO A 11 25.41 -14.71 23.35
CA PRO A 11 25.31 -13.40 22.74
C PRO A 11 24.96 -12.32 23.77
N GLY A 12 25.65 -11.18 23.67
CA GLY A 12 25.35 -9.98 24.42
C GLY A 12 24.13 -9.28 23.86
N LYS A 13 23.99 -9.27 22.53
CA LYS A 13 22.86 -8.70 21.81
C LYS A 13 22.57 -9.46 20.49
N MET A 14 21.36 -9.31 20.04
CA MET A 14 20.89 -9.83 18.75
C MET A 14 20.28 -8.68 17.94
N ILE A 15 20.69 -8.55 16.70
CA ILE A 15 20.31 -7.46 15.81
C ILE A 15 19.74 -8.08 14.55
N ALA A 16 18.57 -7.62 14.11
CA ALA A 16 17.94 -8.11 12.88
C ALA A 16 17.78 -6.97 11.87
N VAL A 17 17.91 -7.31 10.59
CA VAL A 17 17.78 -6.41 9.45
C VAL A 17 16.34 -6.45 8.95
N HIS A 18 15.73 -5.27 8.67
CA HIS A 18 14.34 -5.23 8.25
C HIS A 18 14.12 -5.77 6.82
N VAL A 19 14.80 -5.21 5.83
CA VAL A 19 14.69 -5.59 4.42
C VAL A 19 16.07 -5.60 3.81
N ALA A 20 16.49 -6.75 3.32
CA ALA A 20 17.81 -6.93 2.73
C ALA A 20 17.81 -7.66 1.39
N PHE A 21 16.75 -8.40 1.05
CA PHE A 21 16.64 -9.13 -0.21
C PHE A 21 15.83 -8.34 -1.25
N GLU A 22 16.29 -8.33 -2.51
CA GLU A 22 15.60 -7.73 -3.65
C GLU A 22 14.19 -8.27 -3.82
N SER A 23 14.01 -9.59 -3.71
CA SER A 23 12.71 -10.25 -3.79
C SER A 23 11.74 -9.76 -2.70
N ARG A 24 12.23 -9.55 -1.48
CA ARG A 24 11.41 -9.03 -0.37
C ARG A 24 11.10 -7.55 -0.56
N ALA A 25 12.04 -6.76 -1.04
CA ALA A 25 11.83 -5.35 -1.37
C ALA A 25 10.77 -5.19 -2.47
N ALA A 26 10.83 -6.03 -3.51
CA ALA A 26 9.84 -6.07 -4.58
C ALA A 26 8.44 -6.44 -4.04
N GLN A 27 8.33 -7.48 -3.21
CA GLN A 27 7.08 -7.90 -2.56
C GLN A 27 6.48 -6.77 -1.71
N ARG A 28 7.32 -5.97 -1.03
CA ARG A 28 6.89 -4.86 -0.17
C ARG A 28 6.74 -3.53 -0.93
N GLY A 29 7.11 -3.46 -2.21
CA GLY A 29 7.13 -2.23 -2.99
C GLY A 29 8.08 -1.16 -2.42
N ARG A 30 9.11 -1.57 -1.67
CA ARG A 30 9.97 -0.65 -0.93
C ARG A 30 11.43 -1.09 -0.95
N TRP A 31 12.29 -0.31 -1.59
CA TRP A 31 13.74 -0.49 -1.63
C TRP A 31 14.46 0.46 -0.66
N PRO A 32 15.09 -0.05 0.41
CA PRO A 32 15.83 0.80 1.34
C PRO A 32 17.12 1.31 0.68
N LYS A 33 17.49 2.57 0.99
CA LYS A 33 18.76 3.17 0.53
C LYS A 33 19.93 2.87 1.45
N ALA A 34 19.65 2.44 2.67
CA ALA A 34 20.61 2.03 3.70
C ALA A 34 19.97 0.93 4.55
N PRO A 35 20.78 0.05 5.17
CA PRO A 35 20.26 -0.95 6.10
C PRO A 35 19.52 -0.31 7.26
N SER A 36 18.50 -0.97 7.76
CA SER A 36 17.79 -0.58 8.98
C SER A 36 17.59 -1.78 9.89
N TYR A 37 17.61 -1.56 11.19
CA TYR A 37 17.76 -2.61 12.18
C TYR A 37 16.77 -2.50 13.31
N PHE A 38 16.58 -3.63 14.01
CA PHE A 38 15.94 -3.67 15.31
C PHE A 38 16.66 -4.67 16.22
N LEU A 39 16.50 -4.49 17.53
CA LEU A 39 17.07 -5.38 18.54
C LEU A 39 16.06 -6.47 18.90
N LYS A 40 16.56 -7.70 19.04
CA LYS A 40 15.81 -8.83 19.64
C LYS A 40 16.37 -9.18 21.01
N ALA A 41 15.48 -9.55 21.92
CA ALA A 41 15.91 -10.05 23.23
C ALA A 41 16.70 -11.37 23.07
N THR A 42 17.78 -11.53 23.79
CA THR A 42 18.57 -12.77 23.74
C THR A 42 17.83 -13.99 24.31
N SER A 43 16.76 -13.79 25.08
CA SER A 43 15.86 -14.85 25.55
C SER A 43 15.02 -15.48 24.43
N THR A 44 15.01 -14.89 23.22
CA THR A 44 14.31 -15.44 22.05
C THR A 44 15.03 -16.63 21.42
N LEU A 45 16.32 -16.87 21.76
CA LEU A 45 17.10 -17.96 21.21
C LEU A 45 16.46 -19.33 21.51
N ALA A 46 16.43 -20.17 20.48
CA ALA A 46 15.98 -21.55 20.57
C ALA A 46 16.86 -22.47 19.74
N GLU A 47 16.97 -23.72 20.13
CA GLU A 47 17.69 -24.76 19.37
C GLU A 47 16.79 -25.42 18.33
N SER A 48 17.41 -26.10 17.37
CA SER A 48 16.69 -26.94 16.42
C SER A 48 15.88 -28.02 17.14
N GLY A 49 14.63 -28.21 16.70
CA GLY A 49 13.69 -29.16 17.30
C GLY A 49 12.86 -28.59 18.46
N GLN A 50 13.10 -27.35 18.87
CA GLN A 50 12.25 -26.71 19.87
C GLN A 50 10.91 -26.26 19.27
N VAL A 51 9.92 -26.15 20.17
CA VAL A 51 8.56 -25.71 19.84
C VAL A 51 8.45 -24.21 19.99
N VAL A 52 7.91 -23.55 18.96
CA VAL A 52 7.50 -22.16 19.01
C VAL A 52 6.03 -22.06 19.42
N GLN A 53 5.75 -21.23 20.40
CA GLN A 53 4.42 -21.08 20.98
C GLN A 53 3.65 -19.94 20.33
N ARG A 54 2.45 -20.23 19.80
CA ARG A 54 1.47 -19.23 19.39
C ARG A 54 0.45 -19.01 20.52
N PRO A 55 0.34 -17.81 21.09
CA PRO A 55 -0.67 -17.52 22.11
C PRO A 55 -2.08 -17.64 21.54
N ALA A 56 -3.01 -18.26 22.27
CA ALA A 56 -4.42 -18.34 21.89
C ALA A 56 -5.01 -16.93 21.69
N GLY A 57 -5.84 -16.77 20.67
CA GLY A 57 -6.41 -15.46 20.30
C GLY A 57 -5.49 -14.58 19.47
N THR A 58 -4.39 -15.13 18.95
CA THR A 58 -3.55 -14.52 17.92
C THR A 58 -3.63 -15.33 16.62
N GLU A 59 -3.41 -14.67 15.46
CA GLU A 59 -3.65 -15.28 14.15
C GLU A 59 -2.43 -15.26 13.24
N LEU A 60 -1.53 -14.30 13.41
CA LEU A 60 -0.51 -13.96 12.43
C LEU A 60 0.91 -14.30 12.91
N LEU A 61 1.11 -15.53 13.38
CA LEU A 61 2.47 -16.04 13.64
C LEU A 61 3.14 -16.36 12.30
N ALA A 62 4.20 -15.65 11.96
CA ALA A 62 4.90 -15.78 10.68
C ALA A 62 6.34 -16.26 10.87
N PHE A 63 6.83 -17.00 9.88
CA PHE A 63 8.23 -17.41 9.78
C PHE A 63 9.00 -16.50 8.84
N GLU A 64 10.28 -16.32 9.09
CA GLU A 64 11.22 -15.62 8.23
C GLU A 64 12.56 -16.36 8.29
N GLY A 65 12.84 -17.21 7.28
CA GLY A 65 14.13 -17.89 7.16
C GLY A 65 15.24 -16.90 6.85
N GLU A 66 16.35 -16.95 7.58
CA GLU A 66 17.43 -15.99 7.49
C GLU A 66 18.82 -16.63 7.62
N ILE A 67 19.82 -15.96 7.05
CA ILE A 67 21.22 -16.22 7.35
C ILE A 67 21.55 -15.50 8.67
N ALA A 68 22.15 -16.18 9.62
CA ALA A 68 22.64 -15.59 10.86
C ALA A 68 24.17 -15.51 10.84
N LEU A 69 24.70 -14.32 11.17
CA LEU A 69 26.14 -14.08 11.35
C LEU A 69 26.45 -14.05 12.84
N ILE A 70 27.50 -14.78 13.27
CA ILE A 70 27.98 -14.80 14.65
C ILE A 70 29.33 -14.13 14.70
N ILE A 71 29.41 -13.05 15.48
CA ILE A 71 30.65 -12.29 15.66
C ILE A 71 31.66 -13.08 16.49
N GLY A 72 32.89 -13.18 16.01
CA GLY A 72 33.98 -13.88 16.72
C GLY A 72 35.03 -12.95 17.28
N THR A 73 35.25 -11.82 16.64
CA THR A 73 36.21 -10.81 17.09
C THR A 73 35.51 -9.47 17.24
N PRO A 74 35.69 -8.75 18.35
CA PRO A 74 35.03 -7.47 18.53
C PRO A 74 35.24 -6.51 17.36
N ALA A 75 34.16 -5.87 16.88
CA ALA A 75 34.20 -4.93 15.76
C ALA A 75 33.72 -3.54 16.21
N ARG A 76 34.56 -2.53 15.99
CA ARG A 76 34.22 -1.12 16.25
C ARG A 76 34.91 -0.24 15.21
N HIS A 77 34.15 0.56 14.49
CA HIS A 77 34.62 1.42 13.39
C HIS A 77 35.40 0.67 12.31
N VAL A 78 34.99 -0.53 11.96
CA VAL A 78 35.62 -1.34 10.91
C VAL A 78 35.17 -0.91 9.52
N SER A 79 36.09 -1.02 8.54
CA SER A 79 35.76 -0.76 7.13
C SER A 79 35.00 -1.93 6.52
N LEU A 80 34.38 -1.70 5.36
CA LEU A 80 33.65 -2.74 4.64
C LEU A 80 34.57 -3.93 4.25
N GLU A 81 35.80 -3.64 3.85
CA GLU A 81 36.78 -4.64 3.43
C GLU A 81 37.26 -5.53 4.58
N GLU A 82 37.26 -4.99 5.80
CA GLU A 82 37.71 -5.72 6.99
C GLU A 82 36.57 -6.40 7.75
N ALA A 83 35.35 -5.97 7.51
CA ALA A 83 34.17 -6.35 8.30
C ALA A 83 33.95 -7.87 8.38
N TRP A 84 34.12 -8.59 7.25
CA TRP A 84 33.93 -10.04 7.23
C TRP A 84 34.89 -10.82 8.13
N LYS A 85 36.07 -10.32 8.38
CA LYS A 85 37.08 -10.93 9.28
C LYS A 85 36.58 -11.02 10.74
N HIS A 86 35.61 -10.23 11.11
CA HIS A 86 34.99 -10.23 12.44
C HIS A 86 33.91 -11.27 12.63
N VAL A 87 33.42 -11.89 11.55
CA VAL A 87 32.44 -12.96 11.58
C VAL A 87 33.15 -14.29 11.81
N ALA A 88 32.83 -15.02 12.88
CA ALA A 88 33.39 -16.33 13.14
C ALA A 88 32.61 -17.43 12.42
N TYR A 89 31.29 -17.34 12.46
CA TYR A 89 30.41 -18.38 11.95
C TYR A 89 29.19 -17.82 11.22
N VAL A 90 28.66 -18.64 10.33
CA VAL A 90 27.38 -18.46 9.67
C VAL A 90 26.51 -19.67 9.98
N THR A 91 25.19 -19.47 10.13
CA THR A 91 24.25 -20.57 10.32
C THR A 91 22.85 -20.18 9.85
N ALA A 92 21.90 -21.12 9.87
CA ALA A 92 20.49 -20.83 9.62
C ALA A 92 19.81 -20.25 10.85
N SER A 93 18.84 -19.38 10.63
CA SER A 93 17.94 -18.87 11.66
C SER A 93 16.52 -18.69 11.11
N ASN A 94 15.55 -18.64 12.02
CA ASN A 94 14.17 -18.31 11.72
C ASN A 94 13.75 -17.12 12.59
N ASP A 95 13.55 -15.95 11.98
CA ASP A 95 13.09 -14.73 12.68
C ASP A 95 11.57 -14.76 12.83
N ILE A 96 11.08 -15.59 13.73
CA ILE A 96 9.65 -15.74 14.03
C ILE A 96 9.07 -14.40 14.49
N GLY A 97 7.89 -14.04 13.98
CA GLY A 97 7.18 -12.83 14.33
C GLY A 97 5.68 -13.02 14.52
N LEU A 98 5.13 -12.39 15.55
CA LEU A 98 3.69 -12.34 15.81
C LEU A 98 3.14 -10.99 15.33
N TYR A 99 2.64 -10.98 14.10
CA TYR A 99 2.24 -9.76 13.39
C TYR A 99 1.03 -9.06 14.02
N ASP A 100 0.24 -9.76 14.83
CA ASP A 100 -0.82 -9.19 15.68
C ASP A 100 -0.35 -8.00 16.56
N TYR A 101 0.94 -7.88 16.81
CA TYR A 101 1.53 -6.79 17.60
C TYR A 101 2.34 -5.76 16.78
N LYS A 102 2.46 -5.95 15.47
CA LYS A 102 3.37 -5.13 14.63
C LYS A 102 3.01 -3.64 14.64
N VAL A 103 1.72 -3.31 14.57
CA VAL A 103 1.25 -1.91 14.59
C VAL A 103 1.57 -1.22 15.90
N GLN A 104 1.37 -1.91 17.04
CA GLN A 104 1.64 -1.36 18.36
C GLN A 104 3.13 -1.17 18.64
N ASP A 105 3.97 -1.94 17.98
CA ASP A 105 5.44 -1.84 18.12
C ASP A 105 6.03 -0.60 17.43
N LYS A 106 5.31 0.01 16.49
CA LYS A 106 5.75 1.23 15.78
C LYS A 106 7.20 1.16 15.27
N GLY A 107 7.61 -0.01 14.77
CA GLY A 107 8.95 -0.27 14.24
C GLY A 107 9.97 -0.82 15.26
N SER A 108 9.67 -0.83 16.56
CA SER A 108 10.59 -1.43 17.57
C SER A 108 10.67 -2.95 17.48
N ASN A 109 9.62 -3.60 16.96
CA ASN A 109 9.45 -5.06 16.86
C ASN A 109 9.61 -5.82 18.19
N THR A 110 9.53 -5.12 19.33
CA THR A 110 9.78 -5.74 20.63
C THR A 110 8.71 -6.77 21.01
N ARG A 111 7.42 -6.44 20.86
CA ARG A 111 6.32 -7.36 21.17
C ARG A 111 6.14 -8.42 20.10
N SER A 112 6.30 -8.01 18.82
CA SER A 112 6.11 -8.88 17.67
C SER A 112 7.24 -9.91 17.51
N LYS A 113 8.48 -9.57 17.83
CA LYS A 113 9.67 -10.38 17.51
C LYS A 113 10.49 -10.87 18.71
N SER A 114 10.20 -10.40 19.95
CA SER A 114 11.05 -10.71 21.12
C SER A 114 10.38 -11.60 22.17
N ARG A 115 9.49 -12.51 21.75
CA ARG A 115 8.99 -13.56 22.64
C ARG A 115 10.02 -14.69 22.78
N ASP A 116 10.02 -15.36 23.91
CA ASP A 116 10.91 -16.49 24.17
C ASP A 116 10.75 -17.57 23.10
N GLY A 117 11.87 -18.07 22.56
CA GLY A 117 11.90 -19.09 21.53
C GLY A 117 11.65 -18.59 20.10
N TYR A 118 11.46 -17.28 19.85
CA TYR A 118 11.17 -16.71 18.53
C TYR A 118 12.42 -16.48 17.65
N THR A 119 13.55 -17.03 18.05
CA THR A 119 14.76 -17.04 17.21
C THR A 119 15.41 -18.45 17.27
N PRO A 120 14.78 -19.44 16.65
CA PRO A 120 15.48 -20.71 16.39
C PRO A 120 16.74 -20.44 15.54
N ILE A 121 17.85 -21.10 15.89
CA ILE A 121 19.16 -20.94 15.24
C ILE A 121 19.91 -22.26 15.18
N GLY A 122 20.76 -22.46 14.19
CA GLY A 122 21.58 -23.66 14.02
C GLY A 122 21.06 -24.57 12.90
N PRO A 123 21.20 -25.94 13.01
CA PRO A 123 21.86 -26.66 14.12
C PRO A 123 23.39 -26.66 14.10
N GLU A 124 24.04 -26.41 12.93
CA GLU A 124 25.48 -26.47 12.77
C GLU A 124 26.05 -25.09 12.39
N LEU A 125 27.29 -24.84 12.82
CA LEU A 125 28.02 -23.63 12.51
C LEU A 125 28.95 -23.84 11.31
N ILE A 126 28.86 -22.96 10.32
CA ILE A 126 29.77 -22.89 9.16
C ILE A 126 30.86 -21.86 9.49
N PRO A 127 32.15 -22.26 9.53
CA PRO A 127 33.23 -21.30 9.76
C PRO A 127 33.27 -20.23 8.65
N ALA A 128 33.10 -18.97 9.01
CA ALA A 128 32.98 -17.88 8.04
C ALA A 128 34.25 -17.59 7.26
N GLN A 129 35.41 -17.99 7.79
CA GLN A 129 36.71 -17.79 7.15
C GLN A 129 37.00 -18.75 5.99
N ASP A 130 36.24 -19.85 5.93
CA ASP A 130 36.42 -20.93 4.94
C ASP A 130 35.48 -20.79 3.73
N ILE A 131 34.66 -19.72 3.69
CA ILE A 131 33.62 -19.54 2.68
C ILE A 131 33.69 -18.16 2.03
N ASP A 132 33.18 -18.07 0.78
CA ASP A 132 32.83 -16.81 0.16
C ASP A 132 31.48 -16.32 0.71
N PRO A 133 31.41 -15.12 1.34
CA PRO A 133 30.16 -14.56 1.84
C PRO A 133 29.09 -14.34 0.79
N LYS A 134 29.40 -14.37 -0.50
CA LYS A 134 28.45 -14.22 -1.61
C LYS A 134 27.94 -15.56 -2.15
N ALA A 135 28.46 -16.68 -1.68
CA ALA A 135 28.12 -18.01 -2.21
C ALA A 135 27.09 -18.76 -1.38
N LEU A 136 26.59 -18.18 -0.30
CA LEU A 136 25.60 -18.82 0.57
C LEU A 136 24.23 -18.88 -0.12
N ARG A 137 23.55 -20.02 0.06
CA ARG A 137 22.15 -20.19 -0.32
C ARG A 137 21.32 -20.41 0.94
N LEU A 138 20.19 -19.73 1.01
CA LEU A 138 19.16 -19.87 2.04
C LEU A 138 17.93 -20.56 1.44
N ARG A 139 17.40 -21.56 2.13
CA ARG A 139 16.14 -22.21 1.77
C ARG A 139 15.29 -22.43 3.01
N THR A 140 13.97 -22.26 2.84
CA THR A 140 12.98 -22.52 3.89
C THR A 140 11.90 -23.47 3.35
N TRP A 141 11.54 -24.44 4.18
CA TRP A 141 10.44 -25.37 3.91
C TRP A 141 9.37 -25.23 4.98
N VAL A 142 8.12 -25.35 4.58
CA VAL A 142 6.98 -25.54 5.48
C VAL A 142 6.35 -26.90 5.14
N ASN A 143 6.26 -27.79 6.12
CA ASN A 143 5.73 -29.14 5.95
C ASN A 143 6.40 -29.93 4.80
N GLY A 144 7.68 -29.66 4.56
CA GLY A 144 8.50 -30.33 3.54
C GLY A 144 8.46 -29.67 2.15
N GLU A 145 7.64 -28.67 1.92
CA GLU A 145 7.60 -27.90 0.66
C GLU A 145 8.49 -26.67 0.74
N ILE A 146 9.27 -26.38 -0.30
CA ILE A 146 10.10 -25.15 -0.38
C ILE A 146 9.19 -23.96 -0.57
N VAL A 147 9.31 -22.99 0.34
CA VAL A 147 8.53 -21.73 0.32
C VAL A 147 9.40 -20.48 0.17
N GLN A 148 10.69 -20.59 0.51
CA GLN A 148 11.65 -19.51 0.29
C GLN A 148 12.94 -20.08 -0.27
N GLU A 149 13.54 -19.34 -1.21
CA GLU A 149 14.90 -19.56 -1.69
C GLU A 149 15.53 -18.20 -2.01
N GLY A 150 16.79 -18.01 -1.64
CA GLY A 150 17.58 -16.82 -1.93
C GLY A 150 19.07 -17.08 -1.75
N THR A 151 19.90 -16.21 -2.28
CA THR A 151 21.35 -16.30 -2.16
C THR A 151 21.92 -15.03 -1.53
N SER A 152 23.15 -15.11 -1.02
CA SER A 152 23.87 -13.95 -0.54
C SER A 152 24.64 -13.20 -1.63
N SER A 153 24.33 -13.46 -2.89
CA SER A 153 24.92 -12.81 -4.05
C SER A 153 24.52 -11.32 -4.15
N ASP A 154 25.31 -10.55 -4.91
CA ASP A 154 24.99 -9.15 -5.19
C ASP A 154 23.71 -8.97 -6.07
N GLU A 155 23.17 -10.04 -6.64
CA GLU A 155 21.94 -10.02 -7.42
C GLU A 155 20.68 -10.17 -6.51
N ASP A 156 20.83 -10.91 -5.39
CA ASP A 156 19.72 -11.18 -4.47
C ASP A 156 19.71 -10.26 -3.26
N LEU A 157 20.89 -9.82 -2.78
CA LEU A 157 21.00 -8.92 -1.64
C LEU A 157 21.16 -7.46 -2.06
N ILE A 158 20.35 -6.58 -1.47
CA ILE A 158 20.47 -5.11 -1.62
C ILE A 158 21.77 -4.61 -0.99
N PHE A 159 22.20 -5.25 0.09
CA PHE A 159 23.42 -4.92 0.84
C PHE A 159 24.24 -6.19 1.09
N PRO A 160 25.53 -6.22 0.79
CA PRO A 160 26.38 -7.37 1.07
C PRO A 160 26.44 -7.67 2.58
N LEU A 161 26.54 -8.94 2.97
CA LEU A 161 26.55 -9.36 4.39
C LEU A 161 27.57 -8.60 5.24
N ALA A 162 28.77 -8.35 4.69
CA ALA A 162 29.82 -7.59 5.38
C ALA A 162 29.41 -6.15 5.72
N GLN A 163 28.47 -5.57 4.95
CA GLN A 163 28.02 -4.19 5.20
C GLN A 163 27.24 -4.07 6.51
N PHE A 164 26.50 -5.09 6.92
CA PHE A 164 25.79 -5.07 8.21
C PHE A 164 26.74 -4.97 9.37
N VAL A 165 27.87 -5.70 9.31
CA VAL A 165 28.93 -5.63 10.34
C VAL A 165 29.63 -4.28 10.32
N ALA A 166 30.02 -3.79 9.14
CA ALA A 166 30.68 -2.50 8.99
C ALA A 166 29.80 -1.36 9.52
N ASP A 167 28.54 -1.29 9.07
CA ASP A 167 27.59 -0.24 9.42
C ASP A 167 27.28 -0.25 10.92
N LEU A 168 26.88 -1.39 11.49
CA LEU A 168 26.59 -1.51 12.91
C LEU A 168 27.80 -1.15 13.78
N SER A 169 29.01 -1.49 13.33
CA SER A 169 30.24 -1.17 14.04
C SER A 169 30.54 0.34 14.14
N GLN A 170 29.94 1.16 13.28
CA GLN A 170 30.04 2.63 13.37
C GLN A 170 29.28 3.18 14.57
N HIS A 171 28.24 2.50 14.99
CA HIS A 171 27.32 2.97 16.02
C HIS A 171 27.58 2.32 17.38
N MET A 172 27.91 1.03 17.40
CA MET A 172 28.12 0.27 18.63
C MET A 172 29.28 -0.72 18.47
N THR A 173 29.86 -1.16 19.56
CA THR A 173 30.80 -2.29 19.54
C THR A 173 29.99 -3.57 19.36
N LEU A 174 30.26 -4.34 18.30
CA LEU A 174 29.85 -5.72 18.19
C LEU A 174 30.84 -6.56 18.97
N GLU A 175 30.37 -7.38 19.87
CA GLU A 175 31.18 -8.20 20.76
C GLU A 175 31.17 -9.66 20.32
N GLU A 176 32.14 -10.44 20.80
CA GLU A 176 32.17 -11.88 20.54
C GLU A 176 30.86 -12.53 20.98
N GLY A 177 30.29 -13.36 20.12
CA GLY A 177 29.00 -14.04 20.31
C GLY A 177 27.78 -13.23 19.87
N ASP A 178 27.88 -11.93 19.59
CA ASP A 178 26.74 -11.15 19.06
C ASP A 178 26.25 -11.75 17.75
N ILE A 179 24.91 -11.73 17.55
CA ILE A 179 24.25 -12.34 16.39
C ILE A 179 23.59 -11.25 15.54
N ILE A 180 23.83 -11.33 14.22
CA ILE A 180 23.15 -10.49 13.24
C ILE A 180 22.30 -11.39 12.36
N LEU A 181 20.97 -11.19 12.36
CA LEU A 181 20.02 -11.79 11.44
C LEU A 181 19.92 -10.89 10.20
N THR A 182 20.09 -11.47 9.00
CA THR A 182 20.41 -10.67 7.80
C THR A 182 19.23 -10.37 6.91
N GLY A 183 18.02 -10.61 7.39
CA GLY A 183 16.79 -10.44 6.62
C GLY A 183 16.41 -11.69 5.82
N THR A 184 15.18 -11.72 5.36
CA THR A 184 14.52 -12.86 4.70
C THR A 184 14.18 -12.53 3.24
N PRO A 185 14.26 -13.51 2.29
CA PRO A 185 13.72 -13.35 0.94
C PRO A 185 12.18 -13.34 0.93
N ALA A 186 11.55 -13.12 -0.22
CA ALA A 186 10.11 -13.30 -0.39
C ALA A 186 9.68 -14.73 -0.08
N GLY A 187 8.38 -14.94 0.20
CA GLY A 187 7.80 -16.24 0.51
C GLY A 187 7.62 -16.54 2.00
N SER A 188 7.99 -15.59 2.90
CA SER A 188 7.58 -15.69 4.31
C SER A 188 6.06 -15.56 4.43
N SER A 189 5.45 -16.35 5.29
CA SER A 189 3.99 -16.40 5.48
C SER A 189 3.62 -16.79 6.91
N VAL A 190 2.33 -16.84 7.17
CA VAL A 190 1.77 -17.31 8.44
C VAL A 190 1.92 -18.84 8.56
N ILE A 191 2.15 -19.29 9.78
CA ILE A 191 2.23 -20.69 10.17
C ILE A 191 1.22 -21.01 11.29
N GLU A 192 0.64 -22.19 11.19
CA GLU A 192 -0.41 -22.65 12.10
C GLU A 192 0.12 -23.67 13.11
N PRO A 193 -0.57 -23.89 14.24
CA PRO A 193 -0.25 -24.98 15.14
C PRO A 193 -0.23 -26.33 14.42
N GLY A 194 0.86 -27.07 14.59
CA GLY A 194 1.12 -28.34 13.90
C GLY A 194 2.08 -28.21 12.71
N ASP A 195 2.29 -27.00 12.18
CA ASP A 195 3.25 -26.79 11.10
C ASP A 195 4.70 -27.04 11.56
N VAL A 196 5.49 -27.50 10.60
CA VAL A 196 6.93 -27.70 10.73
C VAL A 196 7.64 -26.81 9.76
N VAL A 197 8.43 -25.87 10.27
CA VAL A 197 9.28 -25.00 9.47
C VAL A 197 10.72 -25.50 9.55
N GLU A 198 11.36 -25.63 8.40
CA GLU A 198 12.78 -25.99 8.33
C GLU A 198 13.53 -24.90 7.56
N VAL A 199 14.72 -24.51 8.05
CA VAL A 199 15.59 -23.52 7.39
C VAL A 199 16.98 -24.12 7.22
N GLU A 200 17.59 -23.91 6.07
CA GLU A 200 18.95 -24.36 5.79
C GLU A 200 19.73 -23.26 5.09
N VAL A 201 20.97 -23.08 5.53
CA VAL A 201 21.99 -22.26 4.86
C VAL A 201 23.09 -23.18 4.39
N ASP A 202 23.42 -23.14 3.11
CA ASP A 202 24.47 -23.99 2.53
C ASP A 202 25.25 -23.28 1.43
N ILE A 203 26.40 -23.89 1.06
CA ILE A 203 27.04 -23.71 -0.22
C ILE A 203 26.94 -25.05 -0.95
N PRO A 204 26.19 -25.12 -2.07
CA PRO A 204 25.90 -26.39 -2.73
C PRO A 204 27.15 -27.25 -3.01
N GLY A 205 27.16 -28.48 -2.50
CA GLY A 205 28.26 -29.42 -2.66
C GLY A 205 29.50 -29.15 -1.80
N SER A 206 29.42 -28.20 -0.84
CA SER A 206 30.56 -27.85 0.03
C SER A 206 30.18 -27.97 1.51
N VAL A 207 29.45 -27.00 2.05
CA VAL A 207 29.13 -26.90 3.48
C VAL A 207 27.64 -26.65 3.69
N THR A 208 27.11 -27.03 4.86
CA THR A 208 25.70 -26.80 5.24
C THR A 208 25.61 -26.50 6.73
N SER A 209 24.61 -25.69 7.12
CA SER A 209 24.20 -25.51 8.52
C SER A 209 23.39 -26.69 9.05
N GLY A 210 23.11 -27.68 8.22
CA GLY A 210 22.03 -28.64 8.49
C GLY A 210 20.67 -27.96 8.50
N ARG A 211 19.62 -28.76 8.67
CA ARG A 211 18.24 -28.26 8.72
C ARG A 211 17.85 -27.86 10.13
N LEU A 212 17.69 -26.57 10.34
CA LEU A 212 17.07 -26.00 11.52
C LEU A 212 15.57 -26.33 11.49
N LYS A 213 15.07 -27.03 12.48
CA LYS A 213 13.66 -27.46 12.54
C LYS A 213 12.91 -26.74 13.67
N THR A 214 11.73 -26.26 13.37
CA THR A 214 10.83 -25.60 14.32
C THR A 214 9.43 -26.17 14.17
N THR A 215 8.75 -26.48 15.28
CA THR A 215 7.35 -26.92 15.29
C THR A 215 6.51 -25.88 16.03
N VAL A 216 5.28 -25.64 15.57
CA VAL A 216 4.37 -24.65 16.17
C VAL A 216 3.34 -25.34 17.05
N GLU A 217 3.10 -24.81 18.24
CA GLU A 217 2.01 -25.23 19.14
C GLU A 217 1.22 -24.03 19.63
N GLU A 218 -0.10 -24.20 19.78
CA GLU A 218 -0.94 -23.21 20.45
C GLU A 218 -0.86 -23.36 21.95
N VAL A 219 -0.73 -22.23 22.63
CA VAL A 219 -0.72 -22.18 24.11
C VAL A 219 -1.75 -21.16 24.61
N THR A 220 -2.20 -21.36 25.86
CA THR A 220 -3.06 -20.37 26.51
C THR A 220 -2.38 -19.01 26.54
N ALA A 221 -3.09 -17.95 26.17
CA ALA A 221 -2.58 -16.58 26.25
C ALA A 221 -2.26 -16.22 27.71
N ASP A 222 -1.06 -15.69 27.95
CA ASP A 222 -0.52 -15.38 29.27
C ASP A 222 -0.28 -13.88 29.50
N PHE A 223 -0.82 -13.03 28.63
CA PHE A 223 -0.69 -11.57 28.78
C PHE A 223 -1.90 -10.96 29.50
N ASP A 224 -1.63 -10.04 30.42
CA ASP A 224 -2.67 -9.27 31.09
C ASP A 224 -3.09 -8.07 30.20
N ALA A 225 -4.35 -8.11 29.74
CA ALA A 225 -4.94 -7.04 28.92
C ALA A 225 -4.92 -5.65 29.57
N LYS A 226 -4.73 -5.58 30.90
CA LYS A 226 -4.65 -4.30 31.63
C LYS A 226 -3.27 -3.66 31.58
N LEU A 227 -2.24 -4.40 31.20
CA LEU A 227 -0.86 -3.95 31.24
C LEU A 227 -0.32 -3.45 29.90
N GLY A 228 -1.06 -3.59 28.82
CA GLY A 228 -0.55 -3.17 27.51
C GLY A 228 -1.55 -3.31 26.40
N SER A 229 -1.04 -3.18 25.16
CA SER A 229 -1.84 -3.33 23.96
C SER A 229 -2.28 -4.77 23.75
N LEU A 230 -3.52 -4.96 23.36
CA LEU A 230 -4.06 -6.26 22.92
C LEU A 230 -3.58 -6.59 21.51
N PRO A 231 -3.60 -7.88 21.12
CA PRO A 231 -3.44 -8.27 19.72
C PRO A 231 -4.46 -7.52 18.86
N TYR A 232 -4.05 -7.11 17.69
CA TYR A 232 -4.91 -6.43 16.72
C TYR A 232 -4.55 -6.85 15.32
N VAL A 233 -5.54 -7.22 14.53
CA VAL A 233 -5.38 -7.67 13.16
C VAL A 233 -6.35 -6.89 12.26
N ASP A 234 -5.82 -6.32 11.20
CA ASP A 234 -6.56 -5.74 10.10
C ASP A 234 -6.09 -6.34 8.75
N ASP A 235 -6.73 -5.96 7.66
CA ASP A 235 -6.40 -6.44 6.32
C ASP A 235 -4.93 -6.16 5.95
N LYS A 236 -4.40 -5.00 6.35
CA LYS A 236 -3.02 -4.64 6.07
C LYS A 236 -2.03 -5.52 6.82
N GLN A 237 -2.32 -5.87 8.07
CA GLN A 237 -1.48 -6.79 8.83
C GLN A 237 -1.56 -8.22 8.29
N ARG A 238 -2.76 -8.66 7.84
CA ARG A 238 -2.91 -9.96 7.15
C ARG A 238 -2.09 -10.00 5.88
N GLU A 239 -2.25 -9.01 5.00
CA GLU A 239 -1.45 -8.88 3.78
C GLU A 239 0.06 -8.87 4.07
N ASP A 240 0.48 -8.11 5.09
CA ASP A 240 1.88 -8.05 5.50
C ASP A 240 2.41 -9.41 6.01
N ALA A 241 1.62 -10.17 6.75
CA ALA A 241 2.01 -11.44 7.33
C ALA A 241 2.05 -12.56 6.28
N TYR A 242 1.05 -12.63 5.40
CA TYR A 242 0.95 -13.63 4.34
C TYR A 242 1.81 -13.31 3.11
N GLY A 243 2.25 -12.04 2.98
CA GLY A 243 3.09 -11.58 1.88
C GLY A 243 2.31 -10.87 0.76
N ASP A 244 1.07 -11.24 0.50
CA ASP A 244 0.15 -10.63 -0.45
C ASP A 244 -1.32 -10.86 -0.05
N ARG A 245 -2.25 -10.19 -0.74
CA ARG A 245 -3.69 -10.22 -0.41
C ARG A 245 -4.36 -11.55 -0.75
N GLU A 246 -3.96 -12.18 -1.85
CA GLU A 246 -4.53 -13.46 -2.28
C GLU A 246 -4.19 -14.55 -1.28
N SER A 247 -2.92 -14.65 -0.88
CA SER A 247 -2.45 -15.58 0.16
C SER A 247 -3.10 -15.32 1.52
N ALA A 248 -3.45 -14.07 1.82
CA ALA A 248 -4.19 -13.69 3.03
C ALA A 248 -5.69 -13.99 2.98
N GLY A 249 -6.20 -14.52 1.87
CA GLY A 249 -7.62 -14.75 1.65
C GLY A 249 -8.46 -13.47 1.61
N LEU A 250 -7.80 -12.32 1.35
CA LEU A 250 -8.45 -11.03 1.22
C LEU A 250 -8.88 -10.83 -0.23
N GLU A 251 -10.05 -10.24 -0.40
CA GLU A 251 -10.46 -9.79 -1.72
C GLU A 251 -9.34 -8.95 -2.36
N PRO A 252 -9.08 -9.10 -3.66
CA PRO A 252 -8.15 -8.22 -4.36
C PRO A 252 -8.46 -6.79 -3.95
N LEU A 253 -7.42 -6.00 -3.66
CA LEU A 253 -7.65 -4.55 -3.59
C LEU A 253 -8.37 -4.23 -4.90
N ASP A 254 -9.57 -3.72 -4.77
CA ASP A 254 -10.22 -3.10 -5.89
C ASP A 254 -9.18 -2.13 -6.46
N ASN A 255 -8.61 -2.50 -7.62
CA ASN A 255 -7.49 -1.79 -8.24
C ASN A 255 -7.91 -0.41 -8.76
N GLY A 256 -8.89 0.22 -8.05
CA GLY A 256 -9.46 1.50 -8.43
C GLY A 256 -10.42 1.38 -9.61
N GLY A 257 -10.61 0.18 -10.18
CA GLY A 257 -11.58 -0.05 -11.22
C GLY A 257 -13.01 0.12 -10.71
N LEU A 258 -13.82 0.91 -11.39
CA LEU A 258 -15.27 0.87 -11.22
C LEU A 258 -15.79 -0.39 -11.89
N ASP A 259 -16.76 -1.03 -11.25
CA ASP A 259 -17.58 -2.03 -11.92
C ASP A 259 -18.09 -1.46 -13.25
N PRO A 260 -18.01 -2.20 -14.37
CA PRO A 260 -18.39 -1.69 -15.69
C PRO A 260 -19.83 -1.19 -15.79
N GLU A 261 -20.77 -1.84 -15.08
CA GLU A 261 -22.18 -1.44 -15.05
C GLU A 261 -22.35 -0.13 -14.25
N LEU A 262 -21.69 -0.03 -13.10
CA LEU A 262 -21.67 1.19 -12.30
C LEU A 262 -21.01 2.34 -13.06
N LYS A 263 -19.89 2.10 -13.74
CA LYS A 263 -19.22 3.10 -14.57
C LYS A 263 -20.14 3.63 -15.65
N ALA A 264 -20.81 2.73 -16.39
CA ALA A 264 -21.76 3.09 -17.45
C ALA A 264 -22.97 3.89 -16.90
N ALA A 265 -23.44 3.56 -15.69
CA ALA A 265 -24.51 4.29 -15.01
C ALA A 265 -24.06 5.72 -14.64
N LEU A 266 -22.85 5.88 -14.07
CA LEU A 266 -22.27 7.18 -13.71
C LEU A 266 -21.93 8.05 -14.94
N GLU A 267 -21.52 7.43 -16.06
CA GLU A 267 -21.28 8.13 -17.32
C GLU A 267 -22.57 8.73 -17.89
N LYS A 268 -23.72 8.06 -17.72
CA LYS A 268 -25.03 8.54 -18.16
C LYS A 268 -25.63 9.58 -17.22
N ALA A 269 -25.40 9.46 -15.91
CA ALA A 269 -26.00 10.33 -14.92
C ALA A 269 -25.35 11.74 -14.95
N PRO A 270 -26.14 12.83 -15.01
CA PRO A 270 -25.60 14.19 -14.92
C PRO A 270 -25.14 14.49 -13.49
N THR A 271 -24.06 15.32 -13.35
CA THR A 271 -23.55 15.70 -12.03
C THR A 271 -24.59 16.41 -11.18
N ALA A 272 -25.51 17.16 -11.79
CA ALA A 272 -26.65 17.79 -11.10
C ALA A 272 -27.56 16.76 -10.42
N GLY A 273 -27.92 15.67 -11.11
CA GLY A 273 -28.70 14.57 -10.58
C GLY A 273 -27.98 13.85 -9.44
N LEU A 274 -26.69 13.53 -9.63
CA LEU A 274 -25.84 12.91 -8.60
C LEU A 274 -25.75 13.79 -7.35
N SER A 275 -25.57 15.11 -7.51
CA SER A 275 -25.53 16.07 -6.40
C SER A 275 -26.82 16.09 -5.60
N ALA A 276 -27.98 16.05 -6.28
CA ALA A 276 -29.28 15.97 -5.61
C ALA A 276 -29.43 14.68 -4.78
N GLN A 277 -28.95 13.54 -5.29
CA GLN A 277 -28.98 12.26 -4.58
C GLN A 277 -28.07 12.26 -3.34
N LEU A 278 -26.91 12.88 -3.41
CA LEU A 278 -26.01 13.03 -2.25
C LEU A 278 -26.64 13.92 -1.18
N ARG A 279 -27.22 15.03 -1.59
CA ARG A 279 -27.93 15.95 -0.68
C ARG A 279 -29.07 15.24 0.06
N ASN A 280 -29.85 14.40 -0.65
CA ASN A 280 -30.93 13.61 -0.02
C ASN A 280 -30.42 12.62 1.04
N ARG A 281 -29.13 12.28 0.98
CA ARG A 281 -28.43 11.41 1.96
C ARG A 281 -27.64 12.20 3.01
N GLY A 282 -27.81 13.53 3.06
CA GLY A 282 -27.16 14.40 4.05
C GLY A 282 -25.75 14.89 3.67
N ILE A 283 -25.27 14.58 2.45
CA ILE A 283 -23.96 15.03 1.96
C ILE A 283 -24.12 16.28 1.07
N ASN A 284 -23.80 17.44 1.60
CA ASN A 284 -23.96 18.72 0.91
C ASN A 284 -22.64 19.30 0.35
N GLN A 285 -21.50 18.89 0.88
CA GLN A 285 -20.17 19.38 0.51
C GLN A 285 -19.46 18.38 -0.41
N SER A 286 -20.05 18.10 -1.57
CA SER A 286 -19.57 17.08 -2.51
C SER A 286 -19.09 17.67 -3.85
N VAL A 287 -19.23 18.97 -4.07
CA VAL A 287 -18.80 19.64 -5.30
C VAL A 287 -17.40 20.20 -5.14
N ILE A 288 -16.51 19.89 -6.08
CA ILE A 288 -15.20 20.55 -6.19
C ILE A 288 -15.43 21.90 -6.88
N GLU A 289 -15.47 22.95 -6.09
CA GLU A 289 -15.83 24.30 -6.56
C GLU A 289 -14.70 24.97 -7.35
N GLY A 290 -15.08 25.83 -8.29
CA GLY A 290 -14.14 26.70 -9.03
C GLY A 290 -13.34 25.98 -10.12
N VAL A 291 -13.62 24.72 -10.40
CA VAL A 291 -13.00 23.96 -11.49
C VAL A 291 -13.97 23.73 -12.64
N TYR A 292 -13.48 23.84 -13.86
CA TYR A 292 -14.27 23.71 -15.09
C TYR A 292 -13.54 22.79 -16.08
N PRO A 293 -14.28 22.08 -16.95
CA PRO A 293 -13.66 21.25 -17.97
C PRO A 293 -12.87 22.12 -18.95
N GLN A 294 -11.65 21.72 -19.26
CA GLN A 294 -10.83 22.39 -20.27
C GLN A 294 -11.45 22.30 -21.68
N THR A 295 -12.19 21.24 -21.94
CA THR A 295 -12.93 21.02 -23.17
C THR A 295 -14.41 20.83 -22.85
N LYS A 296 -15.26 21.66 -23.44
CA LYS A 296 -16.72 21.58 -23.28
C LYS A 296 -17.25 20.25 -23.79
N GLY A 297 -18.26 19.68 -23.12
CA GLY A 297 -18.83 18.38 -23.42
C GLY A 297 -18.00 17.20 -22.88
N THR A 298 -16.98 17.48 -22.06
CA THR A 298 -16.18 16.43 -21.44
C THR A 298 -16.97 15.75 -20.33
N LYS A 299 -17.05 14.40 -20.39
CA LYS A 299 -17.50 13.57 -19.27
C LYS A 299 -16.29 12.82 -18.70
N MET A 300 -16.20 12.78 -17.39
CA MET A 300 -15.13 12.10 -16.65
C MET A 300 -15.73 11.27 -15.53
N VAL A 301 -15.37 10.00 -15.45
CA VAL A 301 -15.75 9.09 -14.36
C VAL A 301 -14.56 8.24 -13.98
N GLY A 302 -14.18 8.24 -12.71
CA GLY A 302 -13.07 7.40 -12.25
C GLY A 302 -12.90 7.45 -10.73
N VAL A 303 -11.89 6.77 -10.27
CA VAL A 303 -11.56 6.63 -8.85
C VAL A 303 -10.48 7.63 -8.45
N ALA A 304 -10.68 8.33 -7.34
CA ALA A 304 -9.79 9.38 -6.87
C ALA A 304 -8.42 8.82 -6.46
N ARG A 305 -7.36 9.35 -7.08
CA ARG A 305 -6.00 9.31 -6.60
C ARG A 305 -5.57 10.72 -6.21
N THR A 306 -5.25 10.92 -4.95
CA THR A 306 -5.07 12.26 -4.40
C THR A 306 -3.61 12.70 -4.37
N LEU A 307 -3.37 13.99 -4.59
CA LEU A 307 -2.06 14.64 -4.52
C LEU A 307 -2.19 15.99 -3.83
N ARG A 308 -1.37 16.23 -2.81
CA ARG A 308 -1.36 17.48 -2.05
C ARG A 308 -0.17 18.36 -2.39
N PHE A 309 -0.42 19.64 -2.60
CA PHE A 309 0.60 20.67 -2.63
C PHE A 309 0.50 21.57 -1.40
N VAL A 310 1.64 21.92 -0.82
CA VAL A 310 1.73 22.96 0.21
C VAL A 310 2.21 24.27 -0.39
N ALA A 311 2.09 25.37 0.37
CA ALA A 311 2.50 26.70 -0.07
C ALA A 311 3.98 26.73 -0.48
N GLY A 312 4.30 27.50 -1.51
CA GLY A 312 5.66 27.69 -1.99
C GLY A 312 6.57 28.22 -0.88
N ARG A 313 7.70 27.54 -0.70
CA ARG A 313 8.79 27.91 0.19
C ARG A 313 10.10 27.40 -0.43
N GLU A 314 11.03 28.28 -0.73
CA GLU A 314 12.19 28.01 -1.58
C GLU A 314 13.13 26.94 -1.02
N ASP A 315 13.29 26.89 0.30
CA ASP A 315 14.13 25.86 0.97
C ASP A 315 13.46 24.46 0.88
N LEU A 316 12.14 24.39 1.04
CA LEU A 316 11.39 23.14 0.88
C LEU A 316 11.32 22.71 -0.58
N PHE A 317 11.21 23.65 -1.52
CA PHE A 317 11.21 23.30 -2.94
C PHE A 317 12.54 22.68 -3.39
N LYS A 318 13.67 23.10 -2.78
CA LYS A 318 14.98 22.46 -3.05
C LYS A 318 15.02 20.98 -2.70
N SER A 319 14.33 20.59 -1.63
CA SER A 319 14.33 19.20 -1.15
C SER A 319 13.20 18.35 -1.72
N HIS A 320 12.04 18.93 -2.05
CA HIS A 320 10.82 18.20 -2.44
C HIS A 320 10.38 18.48 -3.89
N GLY A 321 10.81 19.58 -4.50
CA GLY A 321 10.34 20.01 -5.82
C GLY A 321 11.16 19.47 -7.00
N GLY A 322 12.38 18.99 -6.75
CA GLY A 322 13.31 18.49 -7.76
C GLY A 322 13.18 17.01 -8.07
N GLY A 323 13.88 16.55 -9.12
CA GLY A 323 13.99 15.13 -9.46
C GLY A 323 12.66 14.44 -9.69
N LEU A 324 12.54 13.19 -9.25
CA LEU A 324 11.29 12.42 -9.20
C LEU A 324 10.55 12.77 -7.90
N ASN A 325 9.96 13.96 -7.88
CA ASN A 325 9.18 14.45 -6.74
C ASN A 325 7.81 13.76 -6.65
N GLU A 326 7.04 14.04 -5.57
CA GLU A 326 5.76 13.37 -5.32
C GLU A 326 4.76 13.57 -6.45
N GLN A 327 4.69 14.74 -7.07
CA GLN A 327 3.86 14.98 -8.24
C GLN A 327 4.20 14.01 -9.37
N LYS A 328 5.48 13.91 -9.76
CA LYS A 328 5.90 13.04 -10.85
C LYS A 328 5.66 11.56 -10.55
N LYS A 329 5.81 11.14 -9.28
CA LYS A 329 5.52 9.77 -8.87
C LYS A 329 4.04 9.43 -9.08
N VAL A 330 3.12 10.31 -8.68
CA VAL A 330 1.67 10.11 -8.87
C VAL A 330 1.36 9.93 -10.36
N PHE A 331 1.83 10.84 -11.22
CA PHE A 331 1.61 10.76 -12.66
C PHE A 331 2.30 9.54 -13.31
N ASP A 332 3.39 9.06 -12.75
CA ASP A 332 4.13 7.89 -13.26
C ASP A 332 3.51 6.56 -12.81
N THR A 333 2.77 6.55 -11.72
CA THR A 333 2.18 5.35 -11.11
C THR A 333 0.66 5.32 -11.11
N VAL A 334 -0.02 6.34 -11.68
CA VAL A 334 -1.48 6.33 -11.83
C VAL A 334 -1.94 5.10 -12.61
N LYS A 335 -3.05 4.50 -12.19
CA LYS A 335 -3.62 3.30 -12.80
C LYS A 335 -4.72 3.65 -13.80
N GLU A 336 -5.06 2.68 -14.63
CA GLU A 336 -6.19 2.80 -15.54
C GLU A 336 -7.50 3.07 -14.77
N GLY A 337 -8.27 4.05 -15.24
CA GLY A 337 -9.55 4.45 -14.62
C GLY A 337 -9.43 5.35 -13.40
N GLU A 338 -8.22 5.67 -12.91
CA GLU A 338 -8.06 6.63 -11.82
C GLU A 338 -8.16 8.08 -12.32
N VAL A 339 -8.65 8.97 -11.44
CA VAL A 339 -8.64 10.42 -11.60
C VAL A 339 -7.65 11.02 -10.60
N ILE A 340 -6.64 11.73 -11.10
CA ILE A 340 -5.71 12.45 -10.22
C ILE A 340 -6.39 13.71 -9.71
N VAL A 341 -6.60 13.80 -8.39
CA VAL A 341 -7.17 14.99 -7.73
C VAL A 341 -6.08 15.73 -6.99
N ILE A 342 -5.80 16.97 -7.43
CA ILE A 342 -4.70 17.80 -6.92
C ILE A 342 -5.24 18.92 -6.05
N GLU A 343 -4.92 18.89 -4.76
CA GLU A 343 -5.10 20.04 -3.86
C GLU A 343 -4.01 21.06 -4.12
N ALA A 344 -4.33 22.14 -4.84
CA ALA A 344 -3.48 23.31 -5.03
C ALA A 344 -3.89 24.48 -4.14
N ARG A 345 -4.74 24.26 -3.16
CA ARG A 345 -5.21 25.24 -2.17
C ARG A 345 -5.99 26.39 -2.81
N GLY A 346 -6.65 26.18 -3.95
CA GLY A 346 -7.32 27.22 -4.71
C GLY A 346 -6.38 28.28 -5.33
N GLU A 347 -5.07 28.04 -5.38
CA GLU A 347 -4.08 28.98 -5.89
C GLU A 347 -3.86 28.77 -7.39
N SER A 348 -4.51 29.58 -8.22
CA SER A 348 -4.43 29.52 -9.68
C SER A 348 -3.20 30.19 -10.28
N GLY A 349 -2.40 30.92 -9.46
CA GLY A 349 -1.24 31.71 -9.92
C GLY A 349 0.00 30.90 -10.28
N SER A 350 -0.13 29.59 -10.52
CA SER A 350 0.94 28.68 -10.93
C SER A 350 0.36 27.42 -11.57
N GLY A 351 1.03 26.87 -12.57
CA GLY A 351 0.63 25.59 -13.16
C GLY A 351 0.88 24.41 -12.22
N THR A 352 -0.12 23.58 -12.05
CA THR A 352 -0.05 22.33 -11.25
C THR A 352 0.35 21.13 -12.10
N LEU A 353 0.15 21.18 -13.41
CA LEU A 353 0.62 20.23 -14.42
C LEU A 353 0.84 20.95 -15.75
N GLY A 354 1.48 20.27 -16.67
CA GLY A 354 1.66 20.67 -18.07
C GLY A 354 1.49 19.47 -18.99
N ASP A 355 1.80 19.65 -20.28
CA ASP A 355 1.62 18.68 -21.37
C ASP A 355 2.29 17.32 -21.11
N ILE A 356 3.54 17.29 -20.64
CA ILE A 356 4.27 16.04 -20.39
C ILE A 356 3.60 15.19 -19.30
N LEU A 357 3.14 15.81 -18.21
CA LEU A 357 2.45 15.07 -17.16
C LEU A 357 1.05 14.62 -17.61
N ALA A 358 0.32 15.45 -18.33
CA ALA A 358 -0.97 15.06 -18.90
C ALA A 358 -0.82 13.90 -19.89
N LEU A 359 0.21 13.93 -20.76
CA LEU A 359 0.51 12.84 -21.69
C LEU A 359 0.86 11.55 -20.91
N ARG A 360 1.67 11.66 -19.86
CA ARG A 360 2.03 10.51 -19.02
C ARG A 360 0.81 9.88 -18.37
N ALA A 361 -0.07 10.68 -17.77
CA ALA A 361 -1.32 10.19 -17.18
C ALA A 361 -2.20 9.49 -18.22
N LYS A 362 -2.35 10.07 -19.42
CA LYS A 362 -3.11 9.44 -20.51
C LYS A 362 -2.52 8.09 -20.93
N VAL A 363 -1.20 8.01 -21.13
CA VAL A 363 -0.52 6.75 -21.50
C VAL A 363 -0.68 5.68 -20.41
N ARG A 364 -0.80 6.09 -19.14
CA ARG A 364 -1.08 5.20 -18.02
C ARG A 364 -2.56 4.77 -17.92
N GLY A 365 -3.45 5.35 -18.75
CA GLY A 365 -4.88 5.04 -18.73
C GLY A 365 -5.69 5.81 -17.69
N ALA A 366 -5.16 6.91 -17.15
CA ALA A 366 -5.91 7.75 -16.23
C ALA A 366 -7.23 8.23 -16.87
N ALA A 367 -8.32 8.25 -16.09
CA ALA A 367 -9.62 8.76 -16.53
C ALA A 367 -9.65 10.29 -16.64
N GLY A 368 -8.77 10.97 -15.90
CA GLY A 368 -8.63 12.43 -15.96
C GLY A 368 -7.81 13.02 -14.84
N VAL A 369 -7.81 14.35 -14.80
CA VAL A 369 -7.16 15.15 -13.74
C VAL A 369 -8.10 16.26 -13.30
N VAL A 370 -8.20 16.47 -11.99
CA VAL A 370 -8.89 17.61 -11.35
C VAL A 370 -7.88 18.39 -10.54
N THR A 371 -7.86 19.71 -10.68
CA THR A 371 -7.01 20.58 -9.88
C THR A 371 -7.71 21.90 -9.57
N ASP A 372 -7.69 22.30 -8.31
CA ASP A 372 -8.11 23.63 -7.88
C ASP A 372 -7.00 24.69 -8.05
N GLY A 373 -6.11 24.47 -9.02
CA GLY A 373 -5.03 25.34 -9.44
C GLY A 373 -5.03 25.59 -10.94
N GLY A 374 -4.00 26.27 -11.45
CA GLY A 374 -3.80 26.54 -12.87
C GLY A 374 -3.15 25.37 -13.62
N VAL A 375 -3.25 25.38 -14.94
CA VAL A 375 -2.61 24.40 -15.84
C VAL A 375 -1.71 25.13 -16.83
N ARG A 376 -0.48 24.63 -17.04
CA ARG A 376 0.46 25.11 -18.03
C ARG A 376 0.23 24.45 -19.40
N ASP A 377 0.79 25.06 -20.43
CA ASP A 377 0.77 24.50 -21.79
C ASP A 377 -0.66 24.10 -22.19
N PHE A 378 -1.61 24.99 -21.83
CA PHE A 378 -3.05 24.73 -21.76
C PHE A 378 -3.63 24.15 -23.06
N GLU A 379 -3.18 24.67 -24.22
CA GLU A 379 -3.64 24.18 -25.51
C GLU A 379 -3.09 22.79 -25.82
N ALA A 380 -1.79 22.56 -25.56
CA ALA A 380 -1.16 21.26 -25.75
C ALA A 380 -1.78 20.18 -24.84
N VAL A 381 -2.10 20.52 -23.58
CA VAL A 381 -2.82 19.63 -22.67
C VAL A 381 -4.20 19.28 -23.23
N ARG A 382 -4.93 20.24 -23.80
CA ARG A 382 -6.24 20.01 -24.43
C ARG A 382 -6.13 19.07 -25.62
N GLU A 383 -5.11 19.25 -26.48
CA GLU A 383 -4.89 18.42 -27.67
C GLU A 383 -4.55 16.96 -27.32
N ILE A 384 -3.94 16.71 -26.15
CA ILE A 384 -3.72 15.36 -25.63
C ILE A 384 -5.04 14.61 -25.47
N GLY A 385 -6.16 15.32 -25.17
CA GLY A 385 -7.49 14.72 -25.04
C GLY A 385 -7.67 13.88 -23.76
N LEU A 386 -6.88 14.14 -22.71
CA LEU A 386 -7.17 13.67 -21.36
C LEU A 386 -8.21 14.63 -20.74
N PRO A 387 -9.30 14.16 -20.11
CA PRO A 387 -10.19 15.00 -19.33
C PRO A 387 -9.43 15.77 -18.25
N VAL A 388 -9.46 17.12 -18.29
CA VAL A 388 -8.84 17.97 -17.27
C VAL A 388 -9.84 19.03 -16.80
N PHE A 389 -10.06 19.09 -15.50
CA PHE A 389 -10.86 20.10 -14.82
C PHE A 389 -9.96 21.00 -13.97
N THR A 390 -10.03 22.30 -14.16
CA THR A 390 -9.07 23.26 -13.60
C THR A 390 -9.70 24.64 -13.40
N GLN A 391 -9.06 25.50 -12.60
CA GLN A 391 -9.44 26.91 -12.51
C GLN A 391 -9.02 27.73 -13.75
N GLY A 392 -8.17 27.20 -14.63
CA GLY A 392 -7.77 27.86 -15.85
C GLY A 392 -6.29 27.72 -16.22
N ALA A 393 -5.88 28.49 -17.23
CA ALA A 393 -4.52 28.49 -17.74
C ALA A 393 -3.59 29.38 -16.92
N HIS A 394 -2.34 28.95 -16.71
CA HIS A 394 -1.30 29.79 -16.12
C HIS A 394 0.10 29.40 -16.63
N PRO A 395 0.95 30.36 -17.11
CA PRO A 395 2.22 30.05 -17.74
C PRO A 395 3.36 29.71 -16.77
N CYS A 396 3.24 30.08 -15.49
CA CYS A 396 4.32 29.86 -14.51
C CYS A 396 4.44 28.42 -14.05
N VAL A 397 5.69 28.04 -13.74
CA VAL A 397 6.02 26.71 -13.21
C VAL A 397 5.49 26.47 -11.79
N LEU A 398 5.32 25.21 -11.43
CA LEU A 398 4.84 24.74 -10.14
C LEU A 398 5.52 25.44 -8.95
N GLY A 399 6.87 25.49 -8.93
CA GLY A 399 7.66 26.01 -7.81
C GLY A 399 7.47 27.48 -7.47
N ARG A 400 6.72 28.23 -8.28
CA ARG A 400 6.38 29.63 -7.96
C ARG A 400 5.49 29.73 -6.73
N LYS A 401 4.54 28.80 -6.56
CA LYS A 401 3.49 28.87 -5.54
C LYS A 401 3.30 27.59 -4.73
N HIS A 402 3.85 26.49 -5.22
CA HIS A 402 3.57 25.15 -4.71
C HIS A 402 4.84 24.34 -4.46
N VAL A 403 4.79 23.49 -3.42
CA VAL A 403 5.73 22.39 -3.22
C VAL A 403 4.93 21.09 -3.25
N PRO A 404 5.25 20.11 -4.11
CA PRO A 404 4.66 18.78 -4.05
C PRO A 404 4.97 18.16 -2.69
N TRP A 405 3.96 17.64 -1.99
CA TRP A 405 4.16 17.27 -0.60
C TRP A 405 3.89 15.81 -0.30
N ASP A 406 2.66 15.36 -0.57
CA ASP A 406 2.21 14.03 -0.22
C ASP A 406 1.12 13.54 -1.18
N SER A 407 0.91 12.22 -1.27
CA SER A 407 -0.12 11.61 -2.11
C SER A 407 -0.85 10.51 -1.36
N ASP A 408 -1.96 10.04 -1.95
CA ASP A 408 -2.78 8.97 -1.41
C ASP A 408 -3.26 9.22 0.03
N ILE A 409 -3.57 10.48 0.33
CA ILE A 409 -4.08 11.00 1.60
C ILE A 409 -5.37 11.80 1.36
N ALA A 410 -6.12 12.10 2.43
CA ALA A 410 -7.24 13.03 2.36
C ALA A 410 -6.76 14.42 1.91
N VAL A 411 -7.42 15.00 0.90
CA VAL A 411 -7.13 16.34 0.38
C VAL A 411 -8.37 17.23 0.39
N SER A 412 -8.16 18.56 0.36
CA SER A 412 -9.23 19.54 0.20
C SER A 412 -9.07 20.24 -1.15
N CYS A 413 -9.79 19.77 -2.17
CA CYS A 413 -9.77 20.34 -3.50
C CYS A 413 -11.06 21.12 -3.75
N GLY A 414 -10.98 22.40 -4.11
CA GLY A 414 -12.14 23.26 -4.34
C GLY A 414 -13.17 23.22 -3.20
N ASN A 415 -12.73 23.24 -1.95
CA ASN A 415 -13.53 23.15 -0.72
C ASN A 415 -14.24 21.78 -0.50
N ALA A 416 -14.07 20.80 -1.38
CA ALA A 416 -14.55 19.44 -1.14
C ALA A 416 -13.44 18.58 -0.51
N THR A 417 -13.80 17.75 0.47
CA THR A 417 -12.90 16.70 0.96
C THR A 417 -12.93 15.54 -0.01
N VAL A 418 -11.76 15.10 -0.45
CA VAL A 418 -11.59 13.93 -1.32
C VAL A 418 -10.68 12.92 -0.63
N LEU A 419 -11.18 11.71 -0.46
CA LEU A 419 -10.40 10.58 0.04
C LEU A 419 -9.87 9.75 -1.14
N PRO A 420 -8.68 9.13 -1.02
CA PRO A 420 -8.28 8.10 -1.96
C PRO A 420 -9.36 7.03 -2.08
N GLY A 421 -9.77 6.69 -3.31
CA GLY A 421 -10.82 5.69 -3.53
C GLY A 421 -12.23 6.24 -3.71
N ASP A 422 -12.51 7.51 -3.40
CA ASP A 422 -13.79 8.16 -3.75
C ASP A 422 -14.03 8.13 -5.26
N ILE A 423 -15.31 8.18 -5.65
CA ILE A 423 -15.66 8.26 -7.07
C ILE A 423 -15.78 9.72 -7.50
N ILE A 424 -15.07 10.05 -8.56
CA ILE A 424 -15.06 11.39 -9.15
C ILE A 424 -15.87 11.34 -10.44
N VAL A 425 -16.87 12.22 -10.53
CA VAL A 425 -17.65 12.41 -11.76
C VAL A 425 -17.61 13.87 -12.15
N GLY A 426 -17.25 14.16 -13.41
CA GLY A 426 -17.20 15.50 -13.95
C GLY A 426 -17.94 15.63 -15.27
N ASP A 427 -18.61 16.77 -15.49
CA ASP A 427 -19.22 17.18 -16.75
C ASP A 427 -19.19 18.74 -16.88
N ASP A 428 -19.96 19.31 -17.79
CA ASP A 428 -19.98 20.76 -18.03
C ASP A 428 -20.48 21.58 -16.82
N ASP A 429 -21.24 20.96 -15.90
CA ASP A 429 -21.74 21.63 -14.68
C ASP A 429 -20.69 21.65 -13.57
N GLY A 430 -19.65 20.79 -13.62
CA GLY A 430 -18.58 20.74 -12.64
C GLY A 430 -18.13 19.33 -12.27
N VAL A 431 -17.50 19.22 -11.10
CA VAL A 431 -16.98 17.94 -10.59
C VAL A 431 -17.60 17.63 -9.24
N ILE A 432 -18.03 16.38 -9.09
CA ILE A 432 -18.61 15.87 -7.84
C ILE A 432 -17.82 14.72 -7.28
N VAL A 433 -17.74 14.66 -5.95
CA VAL A 433 -17.10 13.59 -5.15
C VAL A 433 -18.20 12.73 -4.55
N ILE A 434 -18.15 11.45 -4.78
CA ILE A 434 -19.12 10.48 -4.27
C ILE A 434 -18.35 9.45 -3.41
N PRO A 435 -18.69 9.30 -2.12
CA PRO A 435 -18.17 8.19 -1.33
C PRO A 435 -18.43 6.85 -2.03
N ARG A 436 -17.43 6.00 -2.13
CA ARG A 436 -17.47 4.79 -2.95
C ARG A 436 -18.65 3.88 -2.60
N GLU A 437 -18.93 3.71 -1.31
CA GLU A 437 -20.03 2.89 -0.80
C GLU A 437 -21.43 3.39 -1.21
N LEU A 438 -21.56 4.67 -1.57
CA LEU A 438 -22.82 5.28 -1.99
C LEU A 438 -22.97 5.35 -3.52
N ALA A 439 -21.91 5.05 -4.27
CA ALA A 439 -21.86 5.32 -5.71
C ALA A 439 -22.97 4.63 -6.49
N LYS A 440 -23.27 3.37 -6.18
CA LYS A 440 -24.33 2.59 -6.83
C LYS A 440 -25.71 3.21 -6.57
N ASP A 441 -26.05 3.42 -5.31
CA ASP A 441 -27.35 3.98 -4.92
C ASP A 441 -27.58 5.40 -5.45
N VAL A 442 -26.50 6.19 -5.51
CA VAL A 442 -26.50 7.56 -6.04
C VAL A 442 -26.69 7.54 -7.55
N ALA A 443 -26.00 6.65 -8.28
CA ALA A 443 -26.14 6.51 -9.72
C ALA A 443 -27.55 6.04 -10.11
N GLU A 444 -28.05 4.98 -9.48
CA GLU A 444 -29.41 4.45 -9.71
C GLU A 444 -30.49 5.50 -9.43
N GLY A 445 -30.36 6.21 -8.29
CA GLY A 445 -31.30 7.27 -7.93
C GLY A 445 -31.26 8.46 -8.88
N ALA A 446 -30.09 8.84 -9.40
CA ALA A 446 -29.97 9.90 -10.40
C ALA A 446 -30.62 9.50 -11.71
N LEU A 447 -30.35 8.30 -12.23
CA LEU A 447 -30.94 7.81 -13.48
C LEU A 447 -32.45 7.65 -13.37
N ALA A 448 -32.96 7.17 -12.23
CA ALA A 448 -34.41 7.09 -12.00
C ALA A 448 -35.06 8.48 -12.03
N LYS A 449 -34.37 9.50 -11.51
CA LYS A 449 -34.87 10.89 -11.54
C LYS A 449 -34.79 11.48 -12.96
N GLU A 450 -33.74 11.23 -13.72
CA GLU A 450 -33.67 11.64 -15.12
C GLU A 450 -34.86 11.09 -15.94
N HIS A 451 -35.16 9.80 -15.78
CA HIS A 451 -36.33 9.19 -16.45
C HIS A 451 -37.65 9.82 -16.04
N GLU A 452 -37.80 10.27 -14.76
CA GLU A 452 -39.00 11.03 -14.33
C GLU A 452 -39.01 12.40 -15.00
N ASP A 453 -37.89 13.08 -15.05
CA ASP A 453 -37.77 14.44 -15.61
C ASP A 453 -37.96 14.43 -17.13
N GLU A 454 -37.52 13.40 -17.85
CA GLU A 454 -37.81 13.21 -19.27
C GLU A 454 -39.36 13.09 -19.50
N TRP A 455 -40.05 12.31 -18.67
CA TRP A 455 -41.52 12.22 -18.76
C TRP A 455 -42.17 13.55 -18.45
N VAL A 456 -41.73 14.24 -17.40
CA VAL A 456 -42.26 15.58 -17.05
C VAL A 456 -42.05 16.56 -18.23
N ALA A 457 -40.85 16.54 -18.86
CA ALA A 457 -40.57 17.39 -20.01
C ALA A 457 -41.56 17.18 -21.16
N THR A 458 -41.91 15.93 -21.48
CA THR A 458 -42.94 15.64 -22.52
C THR A 458 -44.33 16.24 -22.17
N GLN A 459 -44.68 16.28 -20.88
CA GLN A 459 -45.95 16.89 -20.46
C GLN A 459 -45.86 18.43 -20.56
N VAL A 460 -44.72 19.04 -20.19
CA VAL A 460 -44.49 20.48 -20.31
C VAL A 460 -44.54 20.93 -21.76
N GLU A 461 -44.00 20.17 -22.70
CA GLU A 461 -44.01 20.44 -24.15
C GLU A 461 -45.47 20.48 -24.69
N THR A 462 -46.42 19.73 -24.07
CA THR A 462 -47.83 19.79 -24.42
C THR A 462 -48.58 20.96 -23.77
N GLY A 463 -47.91 21.79 -22.98
CA GLY A 463 -48.47 22.96 -22.29
C GLY A 463 -49.02 22.68 -20.90
N ALA A 464 -48.69 21.54 -20.29
CA ALA A 464 -49.08 21.23 -18.91
C ALA A 464 -48.45 22.20 -17.90
N SER A 465 -49.20 22.56 -16.85
CA SER A 465 -48.72 23.37 -15.75
C SER A 465 -47.72 22.57 -14.88
N LEU A 466 -46.71 23.26 -14.33
CA LEU A 466 -45.78 22.67 -13.37
C LEU A 466 -46.44 22.31 -12.03
N ASP A 467 -47.59 22.87 -11.72
CA ASP A 467 -48.31 22.62 -10.48
C ASP A 467 -48.76 21.14 -10.40
N GLY A 468 -48.26 20.42 -9.40
CA GLY A 468 -48.45 18.99 -9.22
C GLY A 468 -47.80 18.10 -10.29
N LEU A 469 -47.06 18.67 -11.27
CA LEU A 469 -46.32 17.97 -12.30
C LEU A 469 -44.83 17.86 -11.97
N PHE A 470 -44.25 18.90 -11.33
CA PHE A 470 -42.83 18.92 -10.98
C PHE A 470 -42.61 19.34 -9.51
N PRO A 471 -42.38 18.37 -8.60
CA PRO A 471 -42.38 16.91 -8.82
C PRO A 471 -43.79 16.34 -9.06
N PRO A 472 -43.94 15.18 -9.75
CA PRO A 472 -45.24 14.58 -9.98
C PRO A 472 -45.95 14.18 -8.67
N THR A 473 -47.19 14.65 -8.50
CA THR A 473 -48.02 14.34 -7.35
C THR A 473 -49.43 13.93 -7.81
N GLY A 474 -50.20 13.27 -6.94
CA GLY A 474 -51.57 12.85 -7.24
C GLY A 474 -51.72 12.10 -8.58
N LYS A 475 -52.59 12.57 -9.46
CA LYS A 475 -52.85 11.93 -10.77
C LYS A 475 -51.62 11.94 -11.69
N ASN A 476 -50.75 12.96 -11.62
CA ASN A 476 -49.52 13.00 -12.41
C ASN A 476 -48.53 11.93 -11.95
N LYS A 477 -48.48 11.65 -10.67
CA LYS A 477 -47.68 10.54 -10.15
C LYS A 477 -48.16 9.17 -10.62
N GLU A 478 -49.49 8.96 -10.61
CA GLU A 478 -50.08 7.72 -11.12
C GLU A 478 -49.83 7.56 -12.62
N ALA A 479 -49.93 8.63 -13.40
CA ALA A 479 -49.63 8.63 -14.83
C ALA A 479 -48.17 8.32 -15.13
N TYR A 480 -47.24 8.93 -14.37
CA TYR A 480 -45.81 8.63 -14.49
C TYR A 480 -45.52 7.15 -14.16
N LEU A 481 -46.08 6.61 -13.07
CA LEU A 481 -45.87 5.21 -12.72
C LEU A 481 -46.39 4.25 -13.79
N ALA A 482 -47.56 4.53 -14.38
CA ALA A 482 -48.10 3.76 -15.50
C ALA A 482 -47.19 3.83 -16.74
N PHE A 483 -46.63 5.01 -17.05
CA PHE A 483 -45.69 5.19 -18.14
C PHE A 483 -44.39 4.37 -17.90
N ARG A 484 -43.79 4.48 -16.72
CA ARG A 484 -42.59 3.74 -16.32
C ARG A 484 -42.80 2.21 -16.43
N ASP A 485 -43.88 1.70 -15.87
CA ASP A 485 -44.17 0.27 -15.84
C ASP A 485 -44.57 -0.29 -17.23
N GLY A 486 -45.17 0.54 -18.11
CA GLY A 486 -45.42 0.23 -19.50
C GLY A 486 -44.13 0.13 -20.34
N ALA A 487 -43.19 1.03 -20.12
CA ALA A 487 -41.87 0.98 -20.78
C ALA A 487 -41.03 -0.24 -20.34
N ALA A 488 -41.12 -0.65 -19.06
CA ALA A 488 -40.43 -1.83 -18.53
C ALA A 488 -41.01 -3.17 -19.10
N ASN A 489 -42.30 -3.21 -19.51
CA ASN A 489 -42.88 -4.39 -20.13
C ASN A 489 -42.62 -4.48 -21.63
N GLY A 490 -42.46 -3.35 -22.33
CA GLY A 490 -42.15 -3.32 -23.78
C GLY A 490 -40.70 -3.74 -24.10
N SER A 491 -39.78 -3.60 -23.16
CA SER A 491 -38.40 -4.06 -23.35
C SER A 491 -38.19 -5.56 -23.17
N LYS A 492 -39.17 -6.29 -22.62
CA LYS A 492 -39.12 -7.77 -22.47
C LYS A 492 -39.69 -8.55 -23.64
N GLU A 493 -40.41 -7.89 -24.55
CA GLU A 493 -41.00 -8.54 -25.75
C GLU A 493 -40.13 -8.43 -27.00
N GLY A 494 -39.01 -7.70 -26.94
CA GLY A 494 -38.10 -7.52 -28.07
C GLY A 494 -36.90 -8.50 -28.15
N ASP A 495 -36.78 -9.41 -27.18
CA ASP A 495 -35.66 -10.40 -27.07
C ASP A 495 -36.20 -11.86 -27.14
N GLN A 496 -37.13 -12.15 -28.07
CA GLN A 496 -37.50 -13.52 -28.43
C GLN A 496 -37.19 -13.81 -29.91
#